data_5d32ff81b1e3f13252e71ef820516431
#
_entry.id   5d32ff81b1e3f13252e71ef820516431
#
_cell.length_a   1.000
_cell.length_b   1.000
_cell.length_c   1.000
_cell.angle_alpha   90.00
_cell.angle_beta   90.00
_cell.angle_gamma   90.00
#
_symmetry.space_group_name_H-M   'P 1'
#
loop_
_entity.id
_entity.type
_entity.pdbx_description
1 polymer ?
#
loop_
_entity_poly.entity_id
_entity_poly.type
_entity_poly.pdbx_seq_one_letter_code
_entity_poly.pdbx_strand_id
1 'polypeptide(L)'
;MSNMYRQDTGDARDSKKAVALLYDQLRAPTIKAKGEGELAWEIVRLAEQHGVHIAEDPILAETLSYLQLEEEIPEEVYRSVAAILSWVYYL
;
A
#
# COMPACT_ATOMS: atom_id res chain seq x y z
N MET A 1 3.25 -4.24 23.25
CA MET A 1 3.16 -4.65 22.98
C MET A 1 2.85 -5.28 22.52
N SER A 2 3.11 -5.09 22.25
CA SER A 2 3.07 -5.73 21.88
C SER A 2 3.07 -6.54 21.41
N ASN A 3 3.16 -6.72 21.38
CA ASN A 3 3.34 -7.45 20.91
C ASN A 3 3.15 -8.45 20.70
N MET A 4 2.85 -8.80 21.01
CA MET A 4 2.55 -9.40 20.73
C MET A 4 2.18 -9.95 19.95
N TYR A 5 2.09 -10.10 19.60
CA TYR A 5 1.78 -10.49 18.68
C TYR A 5 2.47 -10.61 17.89
N ARG A 6 3.16 -10.47 17.84
CA ARG A 6 3.89 -10.61 17.11
C ARG A 6 4.89 -11.24 17.14
N GLN A 7 5.19 -11.68 17.49
CA GLN A 7 6.03 -12.31 17.46
C GLN A 7 6.15 -13.40 16.99
N ASP A 8 5.57 -13.77 17.11
CA ASP A 8 5.55 -14.84 16.64
C ASP A 8 5.76 -14.93 15.52
N THR A 9 5.87 -14.31 15.34
CA THR A 9 5.97 -14.48 14.25
C THR A 9 6.65 -13.50 13.61
N GLY A 10 7.79 -13.33 13.72
CA GLY A 10 8.56 -12.64 12.81
C GLY A 10 8.05 -12.83 11.42
N ASP A 11 7.42 -13.96 11.25
CA ASP A 11 6.86 -14.29 9.95
C ASP A 11 5.83 -13.28 9.48
N ALA A 12 4.95 -12.85 10.37
CA ALA A 12 3.95 -11.88 9.98
C ALA A 12 4.60 -10.58 9.53
N ARG A 13 5.68 -10.19 10.20
CA ARG A 13 6.38 -8.96 9.83
C ARG A 13 7.12 -9.11 8.52
N ASP A 14 7.72 -10.29 8.31
CA ASP A 14 8.48 -10.52 7.08
C ASP A 14 7.60 -10.61 5.86
N SER A 15 6.34 -10.99 6.03
CA SER A 15 5.44 -11.16 4.90
C SER A 15 4.61 -9.90 4.61
N LYS A 16 4.75 -8.87 5.42
CA LYS A 16 3.98 -7.65 5.18
C LYS A 16 4.43 -7.00 3.88
N LYS A 17 3.45 -6.52 3.13
CA LYS A 17 3.73 -5.80 1.89
C LYS A 17 3.09 -4.42 1.97
N ALA A 18 3.76 -3.44 1.38
CA ALA A 18 3.24 -2.09 1.30
C ALA A 18 3.50 -1.56 -0.09
N VAL A 19 2.53 -0.84 -0.63
CA VAL A 19 2.65 -0.22 -1.94
C VAL A 19 2.14 1.20 -1.81
N ALA A 20 2.94 2.14 -2.29
CA ALA A 20 2.56 3.55 -2.31
C ALA A 20 2.13 3.92 -3.72
N LEU A 21 1.02 4.62 -3.82
CA LEU A 21 0.47 5.03 -5.10
C LEU A 21 0.48 6.55 -5.20
N LEU A 22 0.72 7.05 -6.40
CA LEU A 22 0.54 8.46 -6.69
C LEU A 22 -0.67 8.61 -7.62
N TYR A 23 -1.62 9.46 -7.22
CA TYR A 23 -2.82 9.70 -8.00
C TYR A 23 -2.99 11.21 -8.13
N ASP A 24 -2.89 11.72 -9.36
CA ASP A 24 -3.02 13.16 -9.60
C ASP A 24 -4.41 13.52 -10.14
N GLN A 25 -5.33 12.58 -10.18
CA GLN A 25 -6.71 12.75 -10.62
C GLN A 25 -6.85 12.99 -12.12
N LEU A 26 -5.75 12.89 -12.87
CA LEU A 26 -5.78 13.08 -14.32
C LEU A 26 -5.70 11.75 -15.06
N ARG A 27 -5.10 10.75 -14.44
CA ARG A 27 -4.93 9.45 -15.06
C ARG A 27 -4.88 8.40 -13.95
N ALA A 28 -4.74 7.14 -14.33
CA ALA A 28 -4.72 6.06 -13.36
C ALA A 28 -3.55 6.24 -12.38
N PRO A 29 -3.70 5.81 -11.14
CA PRO A 29 -2.58 5.89 -10.20
C PRO A 29 -1.38 5.10 -10.68
N THR A 30 -0.20 5.53 -10.26
CA THR A 30 1.05 4.85 -10.58
C THR A 30 1.71 4.34 -9.30
N ILE A 31 2.53 3.30 -9.46
CA ILE A 31 3.26 2.71 -8.35
C ILE A 31 4.49 3.58 -8.06
N LYS A 32 4.55 4.18 -6.88
CA LYS A 32 5.67 5.04 -6.53
C LYS A 32 6.67 4.36 -5.63
N ALA A 33 6.24 3.42 -4.80
CA ALA A 33 7.14 2.69 -3.93
C ALA A 33 6.49 1.37 -3.58
N LYS A 34 7.31 0.37 -3.33
CA LYS A 34 6.80 -0.91 -2.85
C LYS A 34 7.89 -1.57 -2.04
N GLY A 35 7.47 -2.37 -1.08
CA GLY A 35 8.42 -3.06 -0.23
C GLY A 35 7.75 -4.20 0.51
N GLU A 36 8.60 -5.06 1.06
CA GLU A 36 8.15 -6.21 1.81
C GLU A 36 8.98 -6.29 3.09
N GLY A 37 8.40 -6.85 4.15
CA GLY A 37 9.10 -7.00 5.41
C GLY A 37 9.43 -5.66 6.04
N GLU A 38 10.68 -5.51 6.43
CA GLU A 38 11.11 -4.26 7.07
C GLU A 38 10.89 -3.05 6.19
N LEU A 39 11.12 -3.19 4.90
CA LEU A 39 10.91 -2.09 3.98
C LEU A 39 9.44 -1.68 3.93
N ALA A 40 8.54 -2.66 4.01
CA ALA A 40 7.12 -2.33 4.05
C ALA A 40 6.77 -1.49 5.26
N TRP A 41 7.30 -1.85 6.42
CA TRP A 41 7.06 -1.07 7.62
C TRP A 41 7.66 0.33 7.53
N GLU A 42 8.80 0.45 6.87
CA GLU A 42 9.41 1.74 6.66
C GLU A 42 8.54 2.63 5.78
N ILE A 43 7.97 2.05 4.71
CA ILE A 43 7.08 2.79 3.83
C ILE A 43 5.86 3.30 4.60
N VAL A 44 5.27 2.44 5.44
CA VAL A 44 4.11 2.84 6.23
C VAL A 44 4.47 3.97 7.19
N ARG A 45 5.64 3.87 7.83
CA ARG A 45 6.07 4.89 8.77
C ARG A 45 6.25 6.23 8.08
N LEU A 46 6.87 6.23 6.91
CA LEU A 46 7.06 7.46 6.15
C LEU A 46 5.71 8.06 5.72
N ALA A 47 4.79 7.19 5.31
CA ALA A 47 3.46 7.65 4.92
C ALA A 47 2.78 8.35 6.10
N GLU A 48 2.87 7.76 7.28
CA GLU A 48 2.28 8.35 8.46
C GLU A 48 2.90 9.71 8.78
N GLN A 49 4.23 9.80 8.66
CA GLN A 49 4.93 11.03 8.95
C GLN A 49 4.53 12.16 8.01
N HIS A 50 4.16 11.83 6.79
CA HIS A 50 3.83 12.84 5.77
C HIS A 50 2.33 12.99 5.57
N GLY A 51 1.52 12.39 6.44
CA GLY A 51 0.08 12.55 6.35
C GLY A 51 -0.54 11.87 5.14
N VAL A 52 0.11 10.86 4.60
CA VAL A 52 -0.43 10.10 3.47
C VAL A 52 -1.48 9.13 3.99
N HIS A 53 -2.61 9.04 3.31
CA HIS A 53 -3.67 8.13 3.70
C HIS A 53 -3.20 6.68 3.55
N ILE A 54 -3.49 5.87 4.55
CA ILE A 54 -3.09 4.47 4.56
C ILE A 54 -4.34 3.61 4.68
N ALA A 55 -4.51 2.68 3.74
CA ALA A 55 -5.56 1.69 3.79
C ALA A 55 -4.93 0.33 4.02
N GLU A 56 -5.58 -0.49 4.83
CA GLU A 56 -5.07 -1.84 5.08
C GLU A 56 -5.87 -2.84 4.29
N ASP A 57 -5.25 -3.39 3.25
CA ASP A 57 -5.88 -4.36 2.38
C ASP A 57 -4.77 -5.30 1.91
N PRO A 58 -4.51 -6.37 2.66
CA PRO A 58 -3.38 -7.26 2.32
C PRO A 58 -3.50 -7.89 0.95
N ILE A 59 -4.73 -8.21 0.52
CA ILE A 59 -4.91 -8.85 -0.79
C ILE A 59 -4.57 -7.86 -1.90
N LEU A 60 -5.05 -6.63 -1.77
CA LEU A 60 -4.75 -5.62 -2.77
C LEU A 60 -3.27 -5.26 -2.76
N ALA A 61 -2.66 -5.15 -1.57
CA ALA A 61 -1.24 -4.84 -1.49
C ALA A 61 -0.41 -5.93 -2.19
N GLU A 62 -0.79 -7.19 -1.99
CA GLU A 62 -0.06 -8.25 -2.67
C GLU A 62 -0.22 -8.17 -4.17
N THR A 63 -1.45 -7.93 -4.64
CA THR A 63 -1.68 -7.80 -6.07
C THR A 63 -0.86 -6.66 -6.67
N LEU A 64 -0.86 -5.52 -6.00
CA LEU A 64 -0.12 -4.36 -6.50
C LEU A 64 1.38 -4.55 -6.44
N SER A 65 1.87 -5.40 -5.54
CA SER A 65 3.30 -5.61 -5.37
C SER A 65 3.95 -6.26 -6.59
N TYR A 66 3.15 -6.87 -7.46
CA TYR A 66 3.70 -7.48 -8.68
C TYR A 66 3.89 -6.47 -9.81
N LEU A 67 3.40 -5.25 -9.64
CA LEU A 67 3.55 -4.23 -10.68
C LEU A 67 4.90 -3.54 -10.55
N GLN A 68 5.35 -2.92 -11.65
CA GLN A 68 6.62 -2.22 -11.67
C GLN A 68 6.49 -0.81 -11.11
N LEU A 69 7.60 -0.27 -10.61
CA LEU A 69 7.63 1.14 -10.25
C LEU A 69 7.29 1.98 -11.46
N GLU A 70 6.54 3.05 -11.24
CA GLU A 70 6.08 4.01 -12.25
C GLU A 70 5.03 3.42 -13.19
N GLU A 71 4.65 2.17 -13.01
CA GLU A 71 3.60 1.57 -13.83
C GLU A 71 2.24 2.06 -13.36
N GLU A 72 1.36 2.36 -14.32
CA GLU A 72 -0.04 2.65 -13.99
C GLU A 72 -0.73 1.36 -13.58
N ILE A 73 -1.62 1.44 -12.59
CA ILE A 73 -2.33 0.24 -12.18
C ILE A 73 -3.25 -0.21 -13.29
N PRO A 74 -3.34 -1.52 -13.52
CA PRO A 74 -4.20 -2.03 -14.59
C PRO A 74 -5.66 -1.91 -14.24
N GLU A 75 -6.49 -1.94 -15.29
CA GLU A 75 -7.92 -1.76 -15.13
C GLU A 75 -8.52 -2.81 -14.21
N GLU A 76 -7.96 -4.02 -14.22
CA GLU A 76 -8.49 -5.11 -13.43
C GLU A 76 -8.52 -4.81 -11.93
N VAL A 77 -7.56 -4.02 -11.45
CA VAL A 77 -7.52 -3.69 -10.02
C VAL A 77 -7.99 -2.28 -9.73
N TYR A 78 -8.36 -1.53 -10.78
CA TYR A 78 -8.70 -0.13 -10.59
C TYR A 78 -9.92 0.04 -9.70
N ARG A 79 -10.88 -0.86 -9.80
CA ARG A 79 -12.11 -0.72 -9.00
C ARG A 79 -11.80 -0.74 -7.51
N SER A 80 -10.93 -1.65 -7.06
CA SER A 80 -10.56 -1.73 -5.65
C SER A 80 -9.82 -0.49 -5.20
N VAL A 81 -8.92 0.01 -6.04
CA VAL A 81 -8.17 1.22 -5.71
C VAL A 81 -9.09 2.44 -5.74
N ALA A 82 -10.01 2.48 -6.71
CA ALA A 82 -10.92 3.60 -6.82
C ALA A 82 -11.82 3.74 -5.59
N ALA A 83 -12.20 2.63 -4.99
CA ALA A 83 -13.00 2.68 -3.77
C ALA A 83 -12.23 3.39 -2.66
N ILE A 84 -10.94 3.10 -2.53
CA ILE A 84 -10.10 3.76 -1.52
C ILE A 84 -9.92 5.23 -1.87
N LEU A 85 -9.66 5.54 -3.14
CA LEU A 85 -9.45 6.91 -3.57
C LEU A 85 -10.71 7.76 -3.40
N SER A 86 -11.87 7.16 -3.62
CA SER A 86 -13.13 7.87 -3.37
C SER A 86 -13.24 8.30 -1.93
N TRP A 87 -12.82 7.45 -1.04
CA TRP A 87 -12.81 7.76 0.38
C TRP A 87 -11.92 8.96 0.68
N VAL A 88 -10.76 9.01 0.03
CA VAL A 88 -9.77 10.04 0.29
C VAL A 88 -10.16 11.38 -0.33
N TYR A 89 -10.67 11.34 -1.56
CA TYR A 89 -10.82 12.56 -2.35
C TYR A 89 -12.25 13.09 -2.45
N TYR A 90 -13.25 12.25 -2.14
CA TYR A 90 -14.64 12.64 -2.40
C TYR A 90 -15.53 12.57 -1.18
N LEU A 91 -14.95 12.26 -0.03
CA LEU A 91 -15.66 12.38 1.21
C LEU A 91 -15.46 13.79 1.75
#